data_2e18a082bc80d5f063b790df87e5668a
#
_entry.id   2e18a082bc80d5f063b790df87e5668a
#
_cell.length_a   1.000
_cell.length_b   1.000
_cell.length_c   1.000
_cell.angle_alpha   90.00
_cell.angle_beta   90.00
_cell.angle_gamma   90.00
#
_symmetry.space_group_name_H-M   'P 1'
#
loop_
_entity.id
_entity.type
_entity.pdbx_description
1 polymer ?
#
loop_
_entity_poly.entity_id
_entity_poly.type
_entity_poly.pdbx_seq_one_letter_code
_entity_poly.pdbx_strand_id
1 'polypeptide(L)'
;MNDKLNLPAIQVNRRGEERIESGHLWIYEADVAGRGGAHGGDTVRVVTQRGRTAGIAHYSDSSKITLRLLSRHAEAADRAFYLRRLRAAADHRARVVENSDAYRLVHAEGDLLPGLIVDVYADTVVAQFLTQGMERVRGEIVACLDELLHPACLVARNDVPSRKHEKLAETTETLVG
;
A
#
# COMPACT_ATOMS: atom_id res chain seq x y z
N MET A 1 -14.94 -19.83 -10.67
CA MET A 1 -13.63 -20.24 -11.08
C MET A 1 -12.62 -19.28 -10.44
N ASN A 2 -11.76 -19.66 -9.64
CA ASN A 2 -10.77 -19.00 -8.78
C ASN A 2 -11.30 -18.03 -7.70
N ASP A 3 -12.13 -18.55 -6.82
CA ASP A 3 -12.45 -17.91 -5.53
C ASP A 3 -11.43 -18.31 -4.45
N LYS A 4 -10.12 -18.30 -4.81
CA LYS A 4 -9.04 -18.73 -3.91
C LYS A 4 -8.61 -17.66 -2.89
N LEU A 5 -9.08 -16.42 -3.05
CA LEU A 5 -8.84 -15.35 -2.10
C LEU A 5 -10.13 -15.11 -1.32
N ASN A 6 -10.18 -15.57 -0.08
CA ASN A 6 -11.26 -15.28 0.86
C ASN A 6 -11.21 -13.80 1.33
N LEU A 7 -11.24 -12.88 0.36
CA LEU A 7 -11.17 -11.43 0.58
C LEU A 7 -12.57 -10.83 0.39
N PRO A 8 -12.96 -9.84 1.21
CA PRO A 8 -14.16 -9.05 0.97
C PRO A 8 -14.12 -8.47 -0.45
N ALA A 9 -15.29 -8.40 -1.11
CA ALA A 9 -15.39 -7.88 -2.46
C ALA A 9 -16.04 -6.48 -2.44
N ILE A 10 -15.35 -5.50 -3.02
CA ILE A 10 -15.91 -4.16 -3.24
C ILE A 10 -16.22 -3.98 -4.71
N GLN A 11 -17.49 -3.64 -4.99
CA GLN A 11 -17.95 -3.42 -6.34
C GLN A 11 -17.73 -1.96 -6.76
N VAL A 12 -17.12 -1.78 -7.92
CA VAL A 12 -16.97 -0.46 -8.56
C VAL A 12 -18.00 -0.27 -9.66
N ASN A 13 -18.41 1.00 -9.88
CA ASN A 13 -19.24 1.37 -11.02
C ASN A 13 -18.40 1.45 -12.30
N ARG A 14 -19.07 1.79 -13.43
CA ARG A 14 -18.41 1.89 -14.74
C ARG A 14 -17.24 2.88 -14.73
N ARG A 15 -17.37 4.03 -14.07
CA ARG A 15 -16.31 5.03 -13.98
C ARG A 15 -15.10 4.51 -13.19
N GLY A 16 -15.33 3.76 -12.11
CA GLY A 16 -14.28 3.07 -11.36
C GLY A 16 -13.56 2.01 -12.20
N GLU A 17 -14.30 1.25 -13.01
CA GLU A 17 -13.72 0.29 -13.96
C GLU A 17 -12.83 0.99 -15.01
N GLU A 18 -13.33 2.06 -15.64
CA GLU A 18 -12.58 2.87 -16.62
C GLU A 18 -11.30 3.47 -16.00
N ARG A 19 -11.32 3.90 -14.72
CA ARG A 19 -10.11 4.36 -14.01
C ARG A 19 -9.08 3.26 -13.89
N ILE A 20 -9.47 2.07 -13.48
CA ILE A 20 -8.57 0.93 -13.33
C ILE A 20 -7.95 0.58 -14.70
N GLU A 21 -8.75 0.54 -15.75
CA GLU A 21 -8.30 0.21 -17.10
C GLU A 21 -7.33 1.25 -17.67
N SER A 22 -7.54 2.55 -17.36
CA SER A 22 -6.65 3.63 -17.77
C SER A 22 -5.38 3.77 -16.91
N GLY A 23 -5.20 2.95 -15.90
CA GLY A 23 -3.96 2.93 -15.13
C GLY A 23 -4.00 3.63 -13.79
N HIS A 24 -5.11 4.24 -13.40
CA HIS A 24 -5.21 4.88 -12.10
C HIS A 24 -5.15 3.87 -10.96
N LEU A 25 -4.39 4.21 -9.91
CA LEU A 25 -4.30 3.43 -8.70
C LEU A 25 -5.32 3.85 -7.63
N TRP A 26 -6.01 4.98 -7.80
CA TRP A 26 -6.98 5.53 -6.87
C TRP A 26 -8.39 5.39 -7.40
N ILE A 27 -9.26 4.79 -6.58
CA ILE A 27 -10.70 4.71 -6.81
C ILE A 27 -11.37 5.52 -5.71
N TYR A 28 -12.16 6.49 -6.12
CA TYR A 28 -12.81 7.42 -5.19
C TYR A 28 -14.15 6.87 -4.69
N GLU A 29 -14.64 7.45 -3.61
CA GLU A 29 -15.92 7.06 -3.00
C GLU A 29 -17.07 7.05 -4.02
N ALA A 30 -17.15 8.04 -4.89
CA ALA A 30 -18.20 8.14 -5.94
C ALA A 30 -18.08 7.04 -7.02
N ASP A 31 -16.97 6.31 -7.08
CA ASP A 31 -16.75 5.23 -8.04
C ASP A 31 -17.04 3.84 -7.44
N VAL A 32 -17.39 3.79 -6.13
CA VAL A 32 -17.77 2.55 -5.42
C VAL A 32 -19.28 2.37 -5.45
N ALA A 33 -19.73 1.20 -5.90
CA ALA A 33 -21.14 0.82 -5.97
C ALA A 33 -21.60 -0.04 -4.79
N GLY A 34 -20.70 -0.83 -4.18
CA GLY A 34 -21.01 -1.68 -3.04
C GLY A 34 -19.76 -2.04 -2.25
N ARG A 35 -19.87 -2.07 -0.91
CA ARG A 35 -18.72 -2.22 -0.01
C ARG A 35 -18.53 -3.65 0.57
N GLY A 36 -19.45 -4.59 0.28
CA GLY A 36 -19.30 -6.02 0.54
C GLY A 36 -18.91 -6.46 1.96
N GLY A 37 -19.22 -5.66 2.99
CA GLY A 37 -18.85 -5.96 4.37
C GLY A 37 -17.38 -5.75 4.72
N ALA A 38 -16.59 -5.05 3.89
CA ALA A 38 -15.20 -4.70 4.17
C ALA A 38 -15.10 -3.65 5.28
N HIS A 39 -14.02 -3.72 6.07
CA HIS A 39 -13.67 -2.78 7.12
C HIS A 39 -12.42 -1.99 6.72
N GLY A 40 -12.28 -0.77 7.26
CA GLY A 40 -11.11 0.07 7.01
C GLY A 40 -9.79 -0.66 7.26
N GLY A 41 -8.88 -0.58 6.30
CA GLY A 41 -7.60 -1.28 6.32
C GLY A 41 -7.60 -2.66 5.66
N ASP A 42 -8.75 -3.24 5.34
CA ASP A 42 -8.79 -4.54 4.69
C ASP A 42 -8.14 -4.51 3.29
N THR A 43 -7.45 -5.60 2.96
CA THR A 43 -7.20 -5.94 1.57
C THR A 43 -8.48 -6.54 0.99
N VAL A 44 -8.92 -6.01 -0.14
CA VAL A 44 -10.19 -6.36 -0.77
C VAL A 44 -10.00 -6.77 -2.22
N ARG A 45 -10.91 -7.59 -2.72
CA ARG A 45 -11.09 -7.86 -4.14
C ARG A 45 -11.91 -6.72 -4.76
N VAL A 46 -11.40 -6.11 -5.81
CA VAL A 46 -12.14 -5.12 -6.60
C VAL A 46 -12.90 -5.83 -7.71
N VAL A 47 -14.21 -5.67 -7.75
CA VAL A 47 -15.07 -6.34 -8.74
C VAL A 47 -15.88 -5.33 -9.55
N THR A 48 -16.03 -5.58 -10.83
CA THR A 48 -16.86 -4.78 -11.73
C THR A 48 -18.35 -5.05 -11.49
N GLN A 49 -19.23 -4.23 -12.07
CA GLN A 49 -20.69 -4.46 -12.01
C GLN A 49 -21.11 -5.82 -12.60
N ARG A 50 -20.30 -6.37 -13.49
CA ARG A 50 -20.52 -7.71 -14.09
C ARG A 50 -19.94 -8.86 -13.28
N GLY A 51 -19.40 -8.58 -12.06
CA GLY A 51 -18.79 -9.59 -11.20
C GLY A 51 -17.38 -10.03 -11.60
N ARG A 52 -16.76 -9.41 -12.64
CA ARG A 52 -15.37 -9.69 -13.03
C ARG A 52 -14.43 -9.10 -12.00
N THR A 53 -13.44 -9.84 -11.54
CA THR A 53 -12.35 -9.30 -10.70
C THR A 53 -11.46 -8.37 -11.53
N ALA A 54 -11.29 -7.14 -11.04
CA ALA A 54 -10.46 -6.10 -11.64
C ALA A 54 -9.12 -5.92 -10.91
N GLY A 55 -8.93 -6.60 -9.78
CA GLY A 55 -7.69 -6.57 -9.01
C GLY A 55 -7.92 -6.70 -7.51
N ILE A 56 -6.87 -6.36 -6.75
CA ILE A 56 -6.89 -6.24 -5.29
C ILE A 56 -6.48 -4.82 -4.88
N ALA A 57 -7.02 -4.35 -3.76
CA ALA A 57 -6.76 -3.00 -3.25
C ALA A 57 -6.75 -2.98 -1.73
N HIS A 58 -6.12 -1.96 -1.14
CA HIS A 58 -6.39 -1.55 0.22
C HIS A 58 -7.66 -0.70 0.26
N TYR A 59 -8.53 -0.98 1.22
CA TYR A 59 -9.77 -0.25 1.44
C TYR A 59 -9.61 0.75 2.59
N SER A 60 -10.13 1.97 2.38
CA SER A 60 -10.30 2.98 3.43
C SER A 60 -11.78 3.30 3.57
N ASP A 61 -12.30 3.28 4.79
CA ASP A 61 -13.67 3.65 5.14
C ASP A 61 -13.83 5.15 5.49
N SER A 62 -12.73 5.89 5.53
CA SER A 62 -12.70 7.29 5.97
C SER A 62 -12.15 8.25 4.92
N SER A 63 -11.29 7.79 4.01
CA SER A 63 -10.71 8.63 2.97
C SER A 63 -11.64 8.75 1.74
N LYS A 64 -11.62 9.90 1.07
CA LYS A 64 -12.25 10.07 -0.25
C LYS A 64 -11.63 9.15 -1.32
N ILE A 65 -10.36 8.75 -1.14
CA ILE A 65 -9.71 7.71 -1.94
C ILE A 65 -10.03 6.38 -1.26
N THR A 66 -11.17 5.81 -1.61
CA THR A 66 -11.74 4.64 -0.95
C THR A 66 -10.96 3.35 -1.23
N LEU A 67 -10.41 3.21 -2.45
CA LEU A 67 -9.56 2.07 -2.80
C LEU A 67 -8.24 2.55 -3.37
N ARG A 68 -7.16 1.94 -2.88
CA ARG A 68 -5.81 2.08 -3.46
C ARG A 68 -5.38 0.75 -4.02
N LEU A 69 -5.34 0.69 -5.35
CA LEU A 69 -5.09 -0.55 -6.07
C LEU A 69 -3.66 -1.03 -5.80
N LEU A 70 -3.55 -2.26 -5.33
CA LEU A 70 -2.27 -2.95 -5.14
C LEU A 70 -1.88 -3.69 -6.42
N SER A 71 -2.80 -4.42 -7.02
CA SER A 71 -2.56 -5.18 -8.24
C SER A 71 -3.83 -5.24 -9.08
N ARG A 72 -3.67 -5.33 -10.41
CA ARG A 72 -4.76 -5.60 -11.37
C ARG A 72 -5.03 -7.09 -11.54
N HIS A 73 -4.30 -7.92 -10.81
CA HIS A 73 -4.47 -9.36 -10.81
C HIS A 73 -5.09 -9.81 -9.49
N ALA A 74 -5.81 -10.93 -9.52
CA ALA A 74 -6.29 -11.60 -8.32
C ALA A 74 -5.14 -12.42 -7.72
N GLU A 75 -4.36 -11.79 -6.85
CA GLU A 75 -3.22 -12.40 -6.15
C GLU A 75 -3.28 -12.10 -4.64
N ALA A 76 -2.59 -12.88 -3.82
CA ALA A 76 -2.47 -12.61 -2.39
C ALA A 76 -1.54 -11.42 -2.15
N ALA A 77 -1.97 -10.46 -1.32
CA ALA A 77 -1.12 -9.41 -0.80
C ALA A 77 -0.48 -9.89 0.52
N ASP A 78 0.33 -10.93 0.43
CA ASP A 78 1.07 -11.53 1.51
C ASP A 78 2.50 -10.95 1.63
N ARG A 79 3.29 -11.51 2.56
CA ARG A 79 4.69 -11.12 2.77
C ARG A 79 5.51 -11.20 1.48
N ALA A 80 5.33 -12.25 0.69
CA ALA A 80 6.08 -12.43 -0.57
C ALA A 80 5.72 -11.35 -1.60
N PHE A 81 4.46 -10.91 -1.65
CA PHE A 81 4.01 -9.80 -2.47
C PHE A 81 4.72 -8.50 -2.07
N TYR A 82 4.71 -8.13 -0.79
CA TYR A 82 5.34 -6.90 -0.31
C TYR A 82 6.85 -6.93 -0.47
N LEU A 83 7.50 -8.04 -0.12
CA LEU A 83 8.96 -8.19 -0.29
C LEU A 83 9.38 -8.05 -1.76
N ARG A 84 8.65 -8.62 -2.69
CA ARG A 84 8.89 -8.49 -4.13
C ARG A 84 8.84 -7.03 -4.59
N ARG A 85 7.86 -6.24 -4.07
CA ARG A 85 7.71 -4.83 -4.40
C ARG A 85 8.82 -3.97 -3.80
N LEU A 86 9.19 -4.23 -2.55
CA LEU A 86 10.30 -3.55 -1.89
C LEU A 86 11.64 -3.84 -2.58
N ARG A 87 11.88 -5.08 -3.01
CA ARG A 87 13.06 -5.44 -3.81
C ARG A 87 13.09 -4.70 -5.15
N ALA A 88 11.98 -4.63 -5.85
CA ALA A 88 11.90 -3.90 -7.12
C ALA A 88 12.19 -2.39 -6.93
N ALA A 89 11.73 -1.79 -5.85
CA ALA A 89 12.06 -0.41 -5.49
C ALA A 89 13.56 -0.27 -5.18
N ALA A 90 14.16 -1.18 -4.39
CA ALA A 90 15.60 -1.18 -4.09
C ALA A 90 16.45 -1.34 -5.35
N ASP A 91 16.11 -2.28 -6.23
CA ASP A 91 16.79 -2.51 -7.51
C ASP A 91 16.70 -1.28 -8.43
N HIS A 92 15.58 -0.55 -8.39
CA HIS A 92 15.45 0.71 -9.12
C HIS A 92 16.40 1.76 -8.56
N ARG A 93 16.43 1.97 -7.23
CA ARG A 93 17.31 2.97 -6.59
C ARG A 93 18.78 2.64 -6.79
N ALA A 94 19.17 1.38 -6.73
CA ALA A 94 20.55 0.95 -7.02
C ALA A 94 21.05 1.34 -8.41
N ARG A 95 20.15 1.58 -9.37
CA ARG A 95 20.49 2.00 -10.73
C ARG A 95 20.51 3.52 -10.94
N VAL A 96 19.82 4.28 -10.09
CA VAL A 96 19.59 5.72 -10.33
C VAL A 96 20.17 6.62 -9.24
N VAL A 97 20.48 6.08 -8.06
CA VAL A 97 21.09 6.82 -6.97
C VAL A 97 22.62 6.66 -7.06
N GLU A 98 23.32 7.77 -7.23
CA GLU A 98 24.77 7.81 -7.33
C GLU A 98 25.34 8.65 -6.18
N ASN A 99 26.44 8.17 -5.58
CA ASN A 99 27.25 8.91 -4.60
C ASN A 99 26.45 9.46 -3.40
N SER A 100 25.40 8.72 -2.94
CA SER A 100 24.56 9.10 -1.81
C SER A 100 24.17 7.89 -0.98
N ASP A 101 24.26 8.03 0.33
CA ASP A 101 23.75 7.11 1.34
C ASP A 101 22.40 7.58 1.94
N ALA A 102 21.85 8.69 1.39
CA ALA A 102 20.53 9.21 1.79
C ALA A 102 19.64 9.32 0.56
N TYR A 103 18.55 8.52 0.54
CA TYR A 103 17.62 8.49 -0.59
C TYR A 103 16.23 7.96 -0.20
N ARG A 104 15.23 8.30 -1.00
CA ARG A 104 13.90 7.71 -0.90
C ARG A 104 13.86 6.34 -1.56
N LEU A 105 13.73 5.30 -0.74
CA LEU A 105 13.61 3.93 -1.22
C LEU A 105 12.21 3.65 -1.82
N VAL A 106 11.15 4.06 -1.10
CA VAL A 106 9.76 3.86 -1.54
C VAL A 106 9.03 5.20 -1.61
N HIS A 107 8.41 5.47 -2.76
CA HIS A 107 7.58 6.64 -3.00
C HIS A 107 6.14 6.23 -3.34
N ALA A 108 5.46 5.63 -2.37
CA ALA A 108 4.03 5.29 -2.44
C ALA A 108 3.60 4.65 -3.78
N GLU A 109 2.66 5.29 -4.47
CA GLU A 109 2.11 4.82 -5.74
C GLU A 109 3.16 4.68 -6.84
N GLY A 110 4.22 5.49 -6.81
CA GLY A 110 5.32 5.42 -7.77
C GLY A 110 6.07 4.09 -7.74
N ASP A 111 6.11 3.45 -6.58
CA ASP A 111 6.71 2.12 -6.38
C ASP A 111 5.63 1.04 -6.18
N LEU A 112 4.37 1.32 -6.52
CA LEU A 112 3.23 0.42 -6.40
C LEU A 112 2.97 -0.07 -4.96
N LEU A 113 3.34 0.73 -3.96
CA LEU A 113 3.11 0.52 -2.53
C LEU A 113 2.31 1.70 -1.96
N PRO A 114 1.03 1.87 -2.36
CA PRO A 114 0.22 3.04 -2.03
C PRO A 114 0.19 3.33 -0.54
N GLY A 115 0.53 4.56 -0.17
CA GLY A 115 0.53 5.01 1.22
C GLY A 115 1.74 4.61 2.04
N LEU A 116 2.79 4.04 1.43
CA LEU A 116 4.07 3.77 2.06
C LEU A 116 5.14 4.74 1.56
N ILE A 117 5.81 5.42 2.48
CA ILE A 117 7.06 6.16 2.21
C ILE A 117 8.17 5.49 3.00
N VAL A 118 9.32 5.27 2.39
CA VAL A 118 10.52 4.77 3.06
C VAL A 118 11.70 5.59 2.60
N ASP A 119 12.38 6.24 3.54
CA ASP A 119 13.62 6.96 3.33
C ASP A 119 14.76 6.23 4.03
N VAL A 120 15.91 6.13 3.38
CA VAL A 120 17.14 5.53 3.90
C VAL A 120 18.14 6.64 4.16
N TYR A 121 18.84 6.58 5.31
CA TYR A 121 19.91 7.47 5.73
C TYR A 121 21.04 6.63 6.30
N ALA A 122 22.00 6.27 5.47
CA ALA A 122 23.06 5.30 5.79
C ALA A 122 22.49 3.97 6.33
N ASP A 123 22.66 3.67 7.60
CA ASP A 123 22.15 2.48 8.28
C ASP A 123 20.80 2.66 8.98
N THR A 124 20.19 3.85 8.85
CA THR A 124 18.91 4.18 9.45
C THR A 124 17.80 4.25 8.40
N VAL A 125 16.69 3.58 8.66
CA VAL A 125 15.49 3.58 7.81
C VAL A 125 14.35 4.32 8.49
N VAL A 126 13.71 5.22 7.77
CA VAL A 126 12.52 5.96 8.23
C VAL A 126 11.33 5.56 7.37
N ALA A 127 10.29 5.01 7.99
CA ALA A 127 9.06 4.59 7.31
C ALA A 127 7.86 5.44 7.74
N GLN A 128 6.95 5.70 6.78
CA GLN A 128 5.66 6.34 7.05
C GLN A 128 4.54 5.47 6.50
N PHE A 129 3.57 5.13 7.34
CA PHE A 129 2.39 4.33 7.01
C PHE A 129 1.18 5.27 6.96
N LEU A 130 0.84 5.75 5.77
CA LEU A 130 -0.04 6.91 5.59
C LEU A 130 -1.53 6.55 5.43
N THR A 131 -1.86 5.26 5.27
CA THR A 131 -3.23 4.80 4.96
C THR A 131 -3.62 3.65 5.88
N GLN A 132 -4.94 3.47 6.08
CA GLN A 132 -5.47 2.37 6.89
C GLN A 132 -4.95 1.00 6.42
N GLY A 133 -4.91 0.75 5.11
CA GLY A 133 -4.43 -0.51 4.57
C GLY A 133 -2.95 -0.72 4.80
N MET A 134 -2.12 0.32 4.65
CA MET A 134 -0.68 0.21 4.90
C MET A 134 -0.38 0.08 6.40
N GLU A 135 -1.14 0.75 7.27
CA GLU A 135 -1.05 0.57 8.72
C GLU A 135 -1.37 -0.87 9.13
N ARG A 136 -2.39 -1.49 8.52
CA ARG A 136 -2.79 -2.86 8.84
C ARG A 136 -1.72 -3.90 8.52
N VAL A 137 -0.96 -3.68 7.46
CA VAL A 137 0.15 -4.57 7.05
C VAL A 137 1.51 -4.10 7.55
N ARG A 138 1.55 -3.12 8.46
CA ARG A 138 2.78 -2.51 8.97
C ARG A 138 3.79 -3.52 9.46
N GLY A 139 3.36 -4.52 10.23
CA GLY A 139 4.26 -5.57 10.75
C GLY A 139 4.95 -6.36 9.64
N GLU A 140 4.22 -6.70 8.58
CA GLU A 140 4.79 -7.39 7.41
C GLU A 140 5.79 -6.50 6.66
N ILE A 141 5.46 -5.22 6.48
CA ILE A 141 6.37 -4.27 5.81
C ILE A 141 7.65 -4.09 6.62
N VAL A 142 7.55 -3.93 7.94
CA VAL A 142 8.72 -3.80 8.85
C VAL A 142 9.61 -5.04 8.74
N ALA A 143 9.03 -6.24 8.83
CA ALA A 143 9.79 -7.49 8.69
C ALA A 143 10.46 -7.63 7.31
N CYS A 144 9.80 -7.16 6.24
CA CYS A 144 10.40 -7.16 4.90
C CYS A 144 11.53 -6.14 4.76
N LEU A 145 11.41 -4.95 5.36
CA LEU A 145 12.45 -3.92 5.35
C LEU A 145 13.68 -4.37 6.17
N ASP A 146 13.45 -4.98 7.32
CA ASP A 146 14.51 -5.54 8.16
C ASP A 146 15.27 -6.65 7.41
N GLU A 147 14.55 -7.59 6.78
CA GLU A 147 15.16 -8.64 5.94
C GLU A 147 15.96 -8.10 4.76
N LEU A 148 15.45 -7.03 4.13
CA LEU A 148 16.03 -6.52 2.89
C LEU A 148 17.25 -5.62 3.12
N LEU A 149 17.21 -4.79 4.17
CA LEU A 149 18.16 -3.69 4.38
C LEU A 149 19.08 -3.91 5.58
N HIS A 150 18.70 -4.80 6.54
CA HIS A 150 19.41 -5.03 7.79
C HIS A 150 19.81 -3.72 8.50
N PRO A 151 18.87 -2.76 8.71
CA PRO A 151 19.20 -1.45 9.25
C PRO A 151 19.63 -1.54 10.72
N ALA A 152 20.55 -0.69 11.16
CA ALA A 152 20.86 -0.53 12.57
C ALA A 152 19.66 0.06 13.35
N CYS A 153 18.84 0.88 12.68
CA CYS A 153 17.63 1.47 13.25
C CYS A 153 16.53 1.62 12.20
N LEU A 154 15.29 1.25 12.54
CA LEU A 154 14.11 1.52 11.74
C LEU A 154 13.08 2.29 12.59
N VAL A 155 12.72 3.47 12.13
CA VAL A 155 11.81 4.40 12.83
C VAL A 155 10.54 4.60 12.01
N ALA A 156 9.38 4.52 12.65
CA ALA A 156 8.13 5.00 12.05
C ALA A 156 7.93 6.48 12.38
N ARG A 157 7.83 7.32 11.34
CA ARG A 157 7.52 8.76 11.44
C ARG A 157 6.13 9.03 10.89
N ASN A 158 5.14 8.63 11.68
CA ASN A 158 3.71 8.72 11.35
C ASN A 158 3.07 10.03 11.89
N ASP A 159 3.88 11.00 12.31
CA ASP A 159 3.50 12.32 12.82
C ASP A 159 3.18 13.31 11.69
N VAL A 160 2.38 12.88 10.72
CA VAL A 160 2.03 13.67 9.54
C VAL A 160 0.52 13.93 9.44
N PRO A 161 0.09 15.17 9.11
CA PRO A 161 -1.33 15.55 9.11
C PRO A 161 -2.23 14.75 8.15
N SER A 162 -1.65 14.18 7.08
CA SER A 162 -2.40 13.37 6.10
C SER A 162 -3.08 12.13 6.71
N ARG A 163 -2.54 11.61 7.82
CA ARG A 163 -3.10 10.45 8.55
C ARG A 163 -4.49 10.75 9.15
N LYS A 164 -4.81 12.02 9.43
CA LYS A 164 -6.14 12.44 9.92
C LYS A 164 -7.26 12.10 8.92
N HIS A 165 -6.97 12.17 7.62
CA HIS A 165 -7.93 11.78 6.58
C HIS A 165 -8.26 10.28 6.58
N GLU A 166 -7.38 9.49 7.14
CA GLU A 166 -7.51 8.04 7.32
C GLU A 166 -7.95 7.67 8.75
N LYS A 167 -8.24 8.65 9.62
CA LYS A 167 -8.54 8.47 11.06
C LYS A 167 -7.47 7.67 11.81
N LEU A 168 -6.22 7.83 11.42
CA LEU A 168 -5.08 7.22 12.06
C LEU A 168 -4.40 8.19 13.02
N ALA A 169 -3.89 7.68 14.15
CA ALA A 169 -3.15 8.46 15.12
C ALA A 169 -1.79 8.93 14.54
N GLU A 170 -1.38 10.15 14.90
CA GLU A 170 -0.03 10.63 14.65
C GLU A 170 0.91 10.05 15.73
N THR A 171 1.94 9.31 15.30
CA THR A 171 2.87 8.61 16.20
C THR A 171 4.30 8.68 15.66
N THR A 172 5.27 8.60 16.57
CA THR A 172 6.69 8.36 16.25
C THR A 172 7.18 7.25 17.16
N GLU A 173 7.82 6.22 16.61
CA GLU A 173 8.30 5.07 17.38
C GLU A 173 9.48 4.38 16.69
N THR A 174 10.38 3.81 17.48
CA THR A 174 11.44 2.91 16.97
C THR A 174 10.84 1.50 16.83
N LEU A 175 11.02 0.90 15.65
CA LEU A 175 10.48 -0.42 15.31
C LEU A 175 11.56 -1.51 15.33
N VAL A 176 12.82 -1.14 15.02
CA VAL A 176 14.02 -1.98 15.07
C VAL A 176 15.18 -1.12 15.59
N GLY A 177 16.02 -1.66 16.44
CA GLY A 177 17.19 -0.98 17.01
C GLY A 177 17.09 -0.69 18.49
#